data_40c9372a334d0ccf3d86820d3bfbfcea
#
_entry.id   40c9372a334d0ccf3d86820d3bfbfcea
#
_cell.length_a   1.000
_cell.length_b   1.000
_cell.length_c   1.000
_cell.angle_alpha   90.00
_cell.angle_beta   90.00
_cell.angle_gamma   90.00
#
_symmetry.space_group_name_H-M   'P 1'
#
loop_
_entity.id
_entity.type
_entity.pdbx_description
1 polymer ?
#
loop_
_entity_poly.entity_id
_entity_poly.type
_entity_poly.pdbx_seq_one_letter_code
_entity_poly.pdbx_strand_id
1 'polypeptide(L)'
;MTDAVVVLGSATPSLESYYKAENDEYCLLELKHRVQKRPMPLCEIIDLREELRRGNRSILSDRLSELMEDRLKKGEQTMLFINRRGMAGFVSCRACGHVLKCPHCDVSLSQHVTRQHPEGKMVCHYCGYEIPMPKTCPACGSRYISGFKAGTQKIEMIVKERFPQARVLRMDMDTTRNKEGYEPVSYTHLRAHETSAHL
;
A
#
# COMPACT_ATOMS: atom_id res chain seq x y z
N MET A 1 0.21 -39.37 19.49
CA MET A 1 0.59 -37.93 19.67
C MET A 1 2.09 -37.87 19.55
N THR A 2 2.62 -36.96 18.76
CA THR A 2 4.08 -36.78 18.62
C THR A 2 4.53 -35.79 19.69
N ASP A 3 5.60 -36.09 20.42
CA ASP A 3 6.24 -35.18 21.38
C ASP A 3 7.03 -34.05 20.71
N ALA A 4 6.47 -33.49 19.66
CA ALA A 4 7.13 -32.45 18.87
C ALA A 4 6.93 -31.07 19.53
N VAL A 5 8.01 -30.32 19.67
CA VAL A 5 7.96 -28.92 20.08
C VAL A 5 7.47 -28.07 18.91
N VAL A 6 6.45 -27.25 19.16
CA VAL A 6 5.90 -26.32 18.16
C VAL A 6 6.36 -24.91 18.47
N VAL A 7 6.97 -24.23 17.50
CA VAL A 7 7.39 -22.83 17.62
C VAL A 7 6.59 -21.99 16.64
N LEU A 8 5.88 -20.98 17.17
CA LEU A 8 5.13 -20.00 16.39
C LEU A 8 5.95 -18.73 16.28
N GLY A 9 6.54 -18.47 15.10
CA GLY A 9 7.35 -17.28 14.85
C GLY A 9 6.57 -16.23 14.07
N SER A 10 6.48 -15.00 14.58
CA SER A 10 5.86 -13.87 13.89
C SER A 10 6.36 -12.55 14.44
N ALA A 11 6.52 -11.53 13.58
CA ALA A 11 6.72 -10.15 14.00
C ALA A 11 5.40 -9.47 14.41
N THR A 12 4.26 -10.02 13.99
CA THR A 12 2.90 -9.52 14.25
C THR A 12 2.01 -10.70 14.62
N PRO A 13 2.17 -11.29 15.82
CA PRO A 13 1.39 -12.42 16.26
C PRO A 13 -0.11 -12.09 16.29
N SER A 14 -0.97 -13.09 16.13
CA SER A 14 -2.40 -12.91 16.34
C SER A 14 -2.69 -12.55 17.79
N LEU A 15 -3.76 -11.77 18.03
CA LEU A 15 -4.16 -11.41 19.39
C LEU A 15 -4.40 -12.62 20.27
N GLU A 16 -4.98 -13.69 19.71
CA GLU A 16 -5.20 -14.95 20.44
C GLU A 16 -3.89 -15.59 20.90
N SER A 17 -2.91 -15.72 19.98
CA SER A 17 -1.62 -16.33 20.30
C SER A 17 -0.84 -15.48 21.31
N TYR A 18 -0.89 -14.17 21.16
CA TYR A 18 -0.23 -13.24 22.07
C TYR A 18 -0.88 -13.29 23.46
N TYR A 19 -2.21 -13.25 23.52
CA TYR A 19 -2.96 -13.36 24.79
C TYR A 19 -2.65 -14.67 25.54
N LYS A 20 -2.58 -15.81 24.84
CA LYS A 20 -2.21 -17.09 25.44
C LYS A 20 -0.78 -17.08 25.98
N ALA A 21 0.12 -16.40 25.29
CA ALA A 21 1.50 -16.24 25.75
C ALA A 21 1.61 -15.32 26.97
N GLU A 22 0.79 -14.26 27.07
CA GLU A 22 0.75 -13.39 28.26
C GLU A 22 0.11 -14.05 29.48
N ASN A 23 -0.73 -15.07 29.26
CA ASN A 23 -1.37 -15.85 30.36
C ASN A 23 -0.66 -17.19 30.64
N ASP A 24 0.60 -17.33 30.26
CA ASP A 24 1.44 -18.50 30.52
C ASP A 24 0.93 -19.83 29.91
N GLU A 25 -0.04 -19.78 28.97
CA GLU A 25 -0.44 -20.96 28.20
C GLU A 25 0.62 -21.34 27.16
N TYR A 26 1.37 -20.35 26.67
CA TYR A 26 2.50 -20.52 25.77
C TYR A 26 3.74 -19.85 26.35
N CYS A 27 4.91 -20.42 26.07
CA CYS A 27 6.18 -19.76 26.42
C CYS A 27 6.43 -18.59 25.45
N LEU A 28 6.46 -17.35 25.95
CA LEU A 28 6.73 -16.16 25.16
C LEU A 28 8.24 -15.94 25.04
N LEU A 29 8.74 -15.95 23.81
CA LEU A 29 10.13 -15.63 23.49
C LEU A 29 10.17 -14.35 22.63
N GLU A 30 10.77 -13.29 23.15
CA GLU A 30 10.85 -12.00 22.46
C GLU A 30 12.27 -11.71 21.95
N LEU A 31 12.39 -11.45 20.66
CA LEU A 31 13.61 -10.95 20.05
C LEU A 31 13.57 -9.41 20.02
N LYS A 32 14.01 -8.78 21.13
CA LYS A 32 13.89 -7.31 21.33
C LYS A 32 14.84 -6.48 20.48
N HIS A 33 15.88 -7.07 19.93
CA HIS A 33 16.90 -6.37 19.18
C HIS A 33 17.04 -6.93 17.77
N ARG A 34 17.25 -6.04 16.79
CA ARG A 34 17.60 -6.45 15.44
C ARG A 34 18.97 -7.11 15.42
N VAL A 35 19.15 -8.05 14.50
CA VAL A 35 20.46 -8.67 14.25
C VAL A 35 21.52 -7.58 14.07
N GLN A 36 22.68 -7.74 14.70
CA GLN A 36 23.77 -6.76 14.71
C GLN A 36 23.40 -5.38 15.31
N LYS A 37 22.30 -5.27 16.07
CA LYS A 37 21.82 -4.01 16.66
C LYS A 37 21.66 -2.88 15.63
N ARG A 38 21.34 -3.21 14.38
CA ARG A 38 21.12 -2.21 13.32
C ARG A 38 19.99 -1.24 13.70
N PRO A 39 20.14 0.07 13.46
CA PRO A 39 19.09 1.03 13.74
C PRO A 39 17.86 0.78 12.88
N MET A 40 16.71 1.24 13.36
CA MET A 40 15.50 1.26 12.55
C MET A 40 15.68 2.22 11.36
N PRO A 41 15.01 1.94 10.22
CA PRO A 41 15.04 2.87 9.10
C PRO A 41 14.37 4.20 9.47
N LEU A 42 14.86 5.28 8.90
CA LEU A 42 14.20 6.57 9.00
C LEU A 42 12.87 6.52 8.23
N CYS A 43 11.79 6.92 8.89
CA CYS A 43 10.47 7.03 8.26
C CYS A 43 10.09 8.50 8.09
N GLU A 44 9.81 8.91 6.86
CA GLU A 44 9.30 10.24 6.52
C GLU A 44 7.83 10.11 6.10
N ILE A 45 6.96 10.94 6.68
CA ILE A 45 5.53 10.99 6.30
C ILE A 45 5.32 12.20 5.43
N ILE A 46 4.83 11.98 4.21
CA ILE A 46 4.57 13.04 3.24
C ILE A 46 3.06 13.27 3.09
N ASP A 47 2.61 14.50 3.33
CA ASP A 47 1.22 14.87 3.09
C ASP A 47 1.02 15.23 1.60
N LEU A 48 0.35 14.34 0.87
CA LEU A 48 0.06 14.55 -0.56
C LEU A 48 -0.91 15.72 -0.82
N ARG A 49 -1.57 16.27 0.20
CA ARG A 49 -2.40 17.47 0.08
C ARG A 49 -1.51 18.70 -0.07
N GLU A 50 -0.40 18.74 0.66
CA GLU A 50 0.62 19.81 0.53
C GLU A 50 1.31 19.73 -0.84
N GLU A 51 1.65 18.55 -1.30
CA GLU A 51 2.17 18.32 -2.65
C GLU A 51 1.24 18.91 -3.72
N LEU A 52 -0.07 18.65 -3.60
CA LEU A 52 -1.07 19.19 -4.53
C LEU A 52 -1.13 20.73 -4.48
N ARG A 53 -1.05 21.34 -3.29
CA ARG A 53 -1.03 22.82 -3.12
C ARG A 53 0.20 23.44 -3.77
N ARG A 54 1.33 22.74 -3.74
CA ARG A 54 2.59 23.14 -4.41
C ARG A 54 2.57 22.87 -5.93
N GLY A 55 1.51 22.27 -6.45
CA GLY A 55 1.34 21.98 -7.87
C GLY A 55 1.69 20.56 -8.29
N ASN A 56 2.23 19.72 -7.40
CA ASN A 56 2.49 18.33 -7.70
C ASN A 56 1.18 17.53 -7.76
N ARG A 57 0.78 17.16 -8.97
CA ARG A 57 -0.42 16.33 -9.23
C ARG A 57 -0.10 14.85 -9.36
N SER A 58 1.17 14.48 -9.30
CA SER A 58 1.63 13.09 -9.38
C SER A 58 1.20 12.29 -8.15
N ILE A 59 1.15 10.97 -8.28
CA ILE A 59 1.02 10.04 -7.17
C ILE A 59 2.34 9.96 -6.38
N LEU A 60 3.46 10.13 -7.07
CA LEU A 60 4.78 10.20 -6.46
C LEU A 60 4.97 11.61 -5.90
N SER A 61 5.28 11.73 -4.61
CA SER A 61 5.67 13.00 -4.01
C SER A 61 7.02 13.47 -4.56
N ASP A 62 7.30 14.76 -4.45
CA ASP A 62 8.60 15.31 -4.86
C ASP A 62 9.72 14.67 -4.04
N ARG A 63 9.52 14.54 -2.72
CA ARG A 63 10.48 13.89 -1.84
C ARG A 63 10.76 12.43 -2.20
N LEU A 64 9.71 11.66 -2.51
CA LEU A 64 9.88 10.28 -2.97
C LEU A 64 10.67 10.23 -4.28
N SER A 65 10.36 11.13 -5.21
CA SER A 65 11.04 11.21 -6.51
C SER A 65 12.52 11.53 -6.35
N GLU A 66 12.89 12.47 -5.47
CA GLU A 66 14.27 12.79 -5.13
C GLU A 66 15.03 11.58 -4.57
N LEU A 67 14.41 10.88 -3.61
CA LEU A 67 15.03 9.70 -2.99
C LEU A 67 15.19 8.55 -4.00
N MET A 68 14.22 8.35 -4.89
CA MET A 68 14.31 7.35 -5.95
C MET A 68 15.44 7.68 -6.93
N GLU A 69 15.58 8.95 -7.31
CA GLU A 69 16.65 9.40 -8.18
C GLU A 69 18.03 9.23 -7.54
N ASP A 70 18.18 9.58 -6.26
CA ASP A 70 19.41 9.39 -5.51
C ASP A 70 19.80 7.91 -5.42
N ARG A 71 18.83 7.02 -5.10
CA ARG A 71 19.08 5.56 -5.06
C ARG A 71 19.48 5.02 -6.43
N LEU A 72 18.82 5.47 -7.47
CA LEU A 72 19.09 5.05 -8.84
C LEU A 72 20.52 5.45 -9.28
N LYS A 73 20.95 6.70 -8.98
CA LYS A 73 22.32 7.18 -9.24
C LYS A 73 23.38 6.36 -8.50
N LYS A 74 23.06 5.83 -7.31
CA LYS A 74 23.94 4.99 -6.50
C LYS A 74 23.91 3.52 -6.89
N GLY A 75 23.06 3.13 -7.87
CA GLY A 75 22.87 1.74 -8.25
C GLY A 75 22.11 0.92 -7.19
N GLU A 76 21.45 1.60 -6.26
CA GLU A 76 20.65 0.97 -5.21
C GLU A 76 19.21 0.74 -5.67
N GLN A 77 18.45 0.00 -4.88
CA GLN A 77 17.08 -0.39 -5.20
C GLN A 77 16.05 0.41 -4.42
N THR A 78 14.88 0.58 -5.03
CA THR A 78 13.70 1.17 -4.40
C THR A 78 12.54 0.19 -4.48
N MET A 79 11.88 -0.05 -3.35
CA MET A 79 10.65 -0.84 -3.30
C MET A 79 9.46 0.09 -3.07
N LEU A 80 8.50 0.10 -4.00
CA LEU A 80 7.25 0.82 -3.88
C LEU A 80 6.15 -0.16 -3.43
N PHE A 81 5.67 0.02 -2.20
CA PHE A 81 4.59 -0.79 -1.67
C PHE A 81 3.25 -0.06 -1.78
N ILE A 82 2.26 -0.71 -2.39
CA ILE A 82 0.92 -0.18 -2.56
C ILE A 82 -0.04 -1.04 -1.77
N ASN A 83 -0.52 -0.55 -0.63
CA ASN A 83 -1.55 -1.24 0.14
C ASN A 83 -2.92 -1.09 -0.54
N ARG A 84 -3.26 -2.06 -1.41
CA ARG A 84 -4.51 -2.05 -2.18
C ARG A 84 -5.72 -2.60 -1.41
N ARG A 85 -5.50 -3.32 -0.32
CA ARG A 85 -6.57 -4.10 0.34
C ARG A 85 -7.64 -3.27 1.04
N GLY A 86 -7.45 -1.99 1.32
CA GLY A 86 -8.47 -1.14 1.94
C GLY A 86 -8.91 0.04 1.08
N MET A 87 -8.27 0.26 -0.08
CA MET A 87 -8.44 1.48 -0.87
C MET A 87 -9.13 1.25 -2.22
N ALA A 88 -9.49 0.01 -2.54
CA ALA A 88 -10.17 -0.30 -3.80
C ALA A 88 -11.60 0.19 -3.73
N GLY A 89 -11.86 1.33 -4.33
CA GLY A 89 -13.20 1.77 -4.63
C GLY A 89 -13.71 2.99 -3.87
N PHE A 90 -13.16 3.38 -2.73
CA PHE A 90 -13.65 4.58 -2.07
C PHE A 90 -13.19 5.87 -2.77
N VAL A 91 -14.03 6.91 -2.67
CA VAL A 91 -13.75 8.21 -3.26
C VAL A 91 -13.32 9.19 -2.18
N SER A 92 -12.21 9.84 -2.41
CA SER A 92 -11.70 10.88 -1.52
C SER A 92 -11.28 12.13 -2.27
N CYS A 93 -11.31 13.25 -1.57
CA CYS A 93 -10.81 14.51 -2.08
C CYS A 93 -9.31 14.62 -1.81
N ARG A 94 -8.53 14.74 -2.86
CA ARG A 94 -7.08 14.90 -2.73
C ARG A 94 -6.67 16.25 -2.12
N ALA A 95 -7.53 17.27 -2.22
CA ALA A 95 -7.24 18.60 -1.68
C ALA A 95 -7.42 18.70 -0.16
N CYS A 96 -8.45 18.07 0.41
CA CYS A 96 -8.76 18.18 1.83
C CYS A 96 -8.77 16.85 2.59
N GLY A 97 -8.69 15.71 1.88
CA GLY A 97 -8.74 14.38 2.49
C GLY A 97 -10.15 13.87 2.79
N HIS A 98 -11.21 14.67 2.49
CA HIS A 98 -12.59 14.26 2.74
C HIS A 98 -12.92 12.96 1.99
N VAL A 99 -13.49 11.98 2.69
CA VAL A 99 -13.96 10.70 2.14
C VAL A 99 -15.48 10.72 2.07
N LEU A 100 -16.04 10.34 0.92
CA LEU A 100 -17.48 10.20 0.79
C LEU A 100 -17.95 8.98 1.58
N LYS A 101 -18.83 9.23 2.56
CA LYS A 101 -19.39 8.21 3.43
C LYS A 101 -20.89 8.03 3.19
N CYS A 102 -21.37 6.83 3.48
CA CYS A 102 -22.80 6.54 3.51
C CYS A 102 -23.44 7.21 4.72
N PRO A 103 -24.54 7.98 4.55
CA PRO A 103 -25.20 8.64 5.67
C PRO A 103 -25.90 7.66 6.64
N HIS A 104 -26.13 6.43 6.20
CA HIS A 104 -26.84 5.42 7.02
C HIS A 104 -25.88 4.47 7.76
N CYS A 105 -24.72 4.17 7.16
CA CYS A 105 -23.79 3.16 7.66
C CYS A 105 -22.43 3.72 8.10
N ASP A 106 -22.17 5.01 7.85
CA ASP A 106 -20.89 5.71 8.08
C ASP A 106 -19.65 5.05 7.41
N VAL A 107 -19.86 4.06 6.55
CA VAL A 107 -18.79 3.44 5.75
C VAL A 107 -18.52 4.24 4.49
N SER A 108 -17.30 4.16 3.97
CA SER A 108 -16.94 4.83 2.72
C SER A 108 -17.73 4.26 1.54
N LEU A 109 -18.21 5.17 0.66
CA LEU A 109 -18.88 4.79 -0.57
C LEU A 109 -17.85 4.34 -1.62
N SER A 110 -18.21 3.31 -2.39
CA SER A 110 -17.39 2.78 -3.48
C SER A 110 -17.85 3.30 -4.84
N GLN A 111 -16.89 3.67 -5.69
CA GLN A 111 -17.21 4.10 -7.06
C GLN A 111 -17.43 2.89 -7.96
N HIS A 112 -18.59 2.81 -8.60
CA HIS A 112 -18.92 1.87 -9.65
C HIS A 112 -19.05 2.60 -10.98
N VAL A 113 -18.29 2.15 -11.98
CA VAL A 113 -18.37 2.66 -13.35
C VAL A 113 -18.99 1.57 -14.22
N THR A 114 -20.06 1.89 -14.92
CA THR A 114 -20.75 0.99 -15.83
C THR A 114 -20.87 1.64 -17.21
N ARG A 115 -21.22 0.88 -18.25
CA ARG A 115 -21.49 1.44 -19.59
C ARG A 115 -22.63 2.47 -19.58
N GLN A 116 -23.61 2.30 -18.69
CA GLN A 116 -24.75 3.20 -18.52
C GLN A 116 -24.41 4.45 -17.71
N HIS A 117 -23.41 4.36 -16.82
CA HIS A 117 -22.93 5.45 -15.98
C HIS A 117 -21.41 5.57 -16.12
N PRO A 118 -20.91 6.18 -17.21
CA PRO A 118 -19.47 6.31 -17.47
C PRO A 118 -18.76 7.22 -16.48
N GLU A 119 -19.47 8.20 -15.88
CA GLU A 119 -18.94 9.04 -14.81
C GLU A 119 -18.87 8.30 -13.47
N GLY A 120 -19.57 7.18 -13.37
CA GLY A 120 -19.67 6.35 -12.18
C GLY A 120 -20.79 6.78 -11.24
N LYS A 121 -21.19 5.85 -10.39
CA LYS A 121 -22.05 6.09 -9.23
C LYS A 121 -21.35 5.64 -7.97
N MET A 122 -21.72 6.25 -6.87
CA MET A 122 -21.22 5.91 -5.54
C MET A 122 -22.22 4.98 -4.85
N VAL A 123 -21.76 3.84 -4.38
CA VAL A 123 -22.62 2.80 -3.80
C VAL A 123 -22.11 2.39 -2.43
N CYS A 124 -23.01 2.26 -1.49
CA CYS A 124 -22.76 1.61 -0.21
C CYS A 124 -23.00 0.10 -0.32
N HIS A 125 -21.97 -0.70 -0.09
CA HIS A 125 -22.08 -2.16 -0.14
C HIS A 125 -22.84 -2.78 1.05
N TYR A 126 -23.18 -1.99 2.07
CA TYR A 126 -23.91 -2.47 3.24
C TYR A 126 -25.43 -2.29 3.11
N CYS A 127 -25.87 -1.10 2.69
CA CYS A 127 -27.30 -0.78 2.65
C CYS A 127 -27.83 -0.51 1.23
N GLY A 128 -26.97 -0.55 0.22
CA GLY A 128 -27.37 -0.26 -1.16
C GLY A 128 -27.60 1.24 -1.47
N TYR A 129 -27.34 2.16 -0.53
CA TYR A 129 -27.46 3.58 -0.79
C TYR A 129 -26.61 4.01 -1.98
N GLU A 130 -27.18 4.79 -2.90
CA GLU A 130 -26.51 5.22 -4.11
C GLU A 130 -26.66 6.73 -4.33
N ILE A 131 -25.57 7.35 -4.82
CA ILE A 131 -25.55 8.74 -5.31
C ILE A 131 -24.76 8.83 -6.61
N PRO A 132 -25.01 9.81 -7.46
CA PRO A 132 -24.13 10.13 -8.59
C PRO A 132 -22.73 10.51 -8.09
N MET A 133 -21.72 10.26 -8.92
CA MET A 133 -20.35 10.73 -8.61
C MET A 133 -20.34 12.26 -8.55
N PRO A 134 -19.97 12.89 -7.42
CA PRO A 134 -19.94 14.34 -7.32
C PRO A 134 -18.80 14.91 -8.18
N LYS A 135 -19.06 16.02 -8.87
CA LYS A 135 -18.07 16.73 -9.69
C LYS A 135 -17.10 17.56 -8.84
N THR A 136 -17.53 17.93 -7.65
CA THR A 136 -16.73 18.70 -6.69
C THR A 136 -16.87 18.11 -5.30
N CYS A 137 -15.86 18.33 -4.49
CA CYS A 137 -15.86 17.88 -3.11
C CYS A 137 -16.94 18.62 -2.29
N PRO A 138 -17.84 17.93 -1.60
CA PRO A 138 -18.86 18.59 -0.79
C PRO A 138 -18.29 19.34 0.41
N ALA A 139 -17.09 19.01 0.87
CA ALA A 139 -16.47 19.64 2.02
C ALA A 139 -15.65 20.90 1.66
N CYS A 140 -14.98 20.94 0.50
CA CYS A 140 -14.08 22.06 0.15
C CYS A 140 -14.27 22.62 -1.26
N GLY A 141 -15.25 22.14 -2.04
CA GLY A 141 -15.51 22.59 -3.40
C GLY A 141 -14.48 22.21 -4.46
N SER A 142 -13.40 21.55 -4.08
CA SER A 142 -12.32 21.17 -4.99
C SER A 142 -12.78 20.16 -6.04
N ARG A 143 -12.26 20.30 -7.27
CA ARG A 143 -12.46 19.32 -8.36
C ARG A 143 -11.59 18.07 -8.23
N TYR A 144 -10.66 18.03 -7.28
CA TYR A 144 -9.77 16.89 -7.04
C TYR A 144 -10.41 15.80 -6.18
N ILE A 145 -11.66 15.48 -6.47
CA ILE A 145 -12.39 14.37 -5.87
C ILE A 145 -12.46 13.21 -6.86
N SER A 146 -11.94 12.06 -6.48
CA SER A 146 -11.93 10.88 -7.35
C SER A 146 -11.74 9.60 -6.54
N GLY A 147 -12.12 8.47 -7.13
CA GLY A 147 -11.68 7.17 -6.64
C GLY A 147 -10.17 7.00 -6.82
N PHE A 148 -9.49 6.51 -5.81
CA PHE A 148 -8.08 6.18 -5.93
C PHE A 148 -7.95 4.93 -6.82
N LYS A 149 -7.63 5.12 -8.09
CA LYS A 149 -7.51 4.05 -9.10
C LYS A 149 -6.05 3.74 -9.48
N ALA A 150 -5.09 4.03 -8.62
CA ALA A 150 -3.72 3.67 -8.90
C ALA A 150 -3.47 2.20 -8.54
N GLY A 151 -3.61 1.34 -9.54
CA GLY A 151 -3.09 -0.03 -9.46
C GLY A 151 -1.58 -0.06 -9.72
N THR A 152 -0.95 -1.19 -9.43
CA THR A 152 0.48 -1.45 -9.66
C THR A 152 0.90 -1.13 -11.10
N GLN A 153 0.06 -1.45 -12.08
CA GLN A 153 0.30 -1.16 -13.49
C GLN A 153 0.42 0.36 -13.77
N LYS A 154 -0.46 1.16 -13.19
CA LYS A 154 -0.39 2.63 -13.36
C LYS A 154 0.85 3.22 -12.70
N ILE A 155 1.23 2.70 -11.53
CA ILE A 155 2.47 3.13 -10.86
C ILE A 155 3.69 2.75 -11.71
N GLU A 156 3.73 1.52 -12.24
CA GLU A 156 4.78 1.08 -13.15
C GLU A 156 4.94 2.04 -14.35
N MET A 157 3.83 2.44 -14.99
CA MET A 157 3.86 3.39 -16.09
C MET A 157 4.45 4.74 -15.68
N ILE A 158 3.98 5.29 -14.55
CA ILE A 158 4.45 6.58 -14.02
C ILE A 158 5.95 6.52 -13.69
N VAL A 159 6.41 5.43 -13.08
CA VAL A 159 7.83 5.25 -12.75
C VAL A 159 8.68 5.14 -14.02
N LYS A 160 8.26 4.37 -15.02
CA LYS A 160 8.97 4.24 -16.30
C LYS A 160 9.04 5.56 -17.07
N GLU A 161 7.96 6.36 -17.03
CA GLU A 161 7.93 7.68 -17.64
C GLU A 161 8.87 8.67 -16.93
N ARG A 162 8.85 8.65 -15.58
CA ARG A 162 9.67 9.56 -14.76
C ARG A 162 11.15 9.19 -14.73
N PHE A 163 11.46 7.89 -14.77
CA PHE A 163 12.80 7.33 -14.67
C PHE A 163 13.05 6.31 -15.80
N PRO A 164 13.23 6.77 -17.07
CA PRO A 164 13.35 5.87 -18.22
C PRO A 164 14.52 4.89 -18.13
N GLN A 165 15.57 5.25 -17.38
CA GLN A 165 16.75 4.42 -17.15
C GLN A 165 16.55 3.35 -16.07
N ALA A 166 15.46 3.41 -15.30
CA ALA A 166 15.20 2.45 -14.24
C ALA A 166 14.67 1.12 -14.78
N ARG A 167 15.20 0.01 -14.29
CA ARG A 167 14.62 -1.30 -14.50
C ARG A 167 13.49 -1.51 -13.51
N VAL A 168 12.24 -1.49 -13.99
CA VAL A 168 11.05 -1.60 -13.14
C VAL A 168 10.50 -3.02 -13.22
N LEU A 169 10.35 -3.65 -12.06
CA LEU A 169 9.71 -4.95 -11.91
C LEU A 169 8.41 -4.78 -11.12
N ARG A 170 7.32 -5.26 -11.69
CA ARG A 170 6.01 -5.26 -11.03
C ARG A 170 5.72 -6.61 -10.40
N MET A 171 5.24 -6.59 -9.16
CA MET A 171 4.82 -7.76 -8.43
C MET A 171 3.39 -7.59 -7.93
N ASP A 172 2.47 -8.33 -8.51
CA ASP A 172 1.07 -8.41 -8.09
C ASP A 172 0.47 -9.79 -8.42
N MET A 173 -0.79 -9.99 -8.04
CA MET A 173 -1.48 -11.26 -8.26
C MET A 173 -1.53 -11.69 -9.73
N ASP A 174 -1.55 -10.73 -10.66
CA ASP A 174 -1.63 -11.03 -12.09
C ASP A 174 -0.26 -11.44 -12.65
N THR A 175 0.81 -10.84 -12.13
CA THR A 175 2.19 -11.15 -12.56
C THR A 175 2.78 -12.38 -11.86
N THR A 176 2.22 -12.77 -10.70
CA THR A 176 2.75 -13.86 -9.87
C THR A 176 1.90 -15.14 -9.88
N ARG A 177 0.89 -15.23 -10.76
CA ARG A 177 0.02 -16.40 -10.88
C ARG A 177 0.76 -17.68 -11.28
N ASN A 178 1.82 -17.58 -12.05
CA ASN A 178 2.65 -18.70 -12.44
C ASN A 178 3.78 -18.92 -11.42
N LYS A 179 4.17 -20.19 -11.19
CA LYS A 179 5.29 -20.53 -10.29
C LYS A 179 6.58 -19.78 -10.61
N GLU A 180 6.83 -19.51 -11.88
CA GLU A 180 7.99 -18.74 -12.38
C GLU A 180 7.86 -17.21 -12.16
N GLY A 181 6.65 -16.70 -11.86
CA GLY A 181 6.40 -15.26 -11.67
C GLY A 181 7.12 -14.65 -10.46
N TYR A 182 7.54 -15.48 -9.50
CA TYR A 182 8.32 -15.05 -8.34
C TYR A 182 9.84 -15.12 -8.57
N GLU A 183 10.30 -15.89 -9.55
CA GLU A 183 11.75 -16.08 -9.81
C GLU A 183 12.48 -14.76 -10.08
N PRO A 184 12.00 -13.86 -10.96
CA PRO A 184 12.69 -12.60 -11.22
C PRO A 184 12.84 -11.76 -9.96
N VAL A 185 11.88 -11.82 -9.03
CA VAL A 185 11.89 -11.05 -7.76
C VAL A 185 12.82 -11.70 -6.76
N SER A 186 12.72 -13.02 -6.57
CA SER A 186 13.59 -13.75 -5.64
C SER A 186 15.05 -13.80 -6.10
N TYR A 187 15.31 -13.71 -7.41
CA TYR A 187 16.67 -13.70 -7.95
C TYR A 187 17.34 -12.33 -7.85
N THR A 188 16.55 -11.24 -7.82
CA THR A 188 17.09 -9.89 -7.94
C THR A 188 17.43 -9.23 -6.63
N HIS A 189 17.37 -9.82 -5.46
CA HIS A 189 17.90 -9.20 -4.23
C HIS A 189 17.00 -9.09 -3.00
N LEU A 190 15.74 -9.49 -3.05
CA LEU A 190 15.04 -9.74 -1.79
C LEU A 190 15.80 -10.79 -0.97
N ARG A 191 16.51 -11.66 -1.68
CA ARG A 191 17.45 -12.61 -1.08
C ARG A 191 18.63 -11.97 -0.37
N ALA A 192 19.16 -10.86 -0.86
CA ALA A 192 20.39 -10.28 -0.31
C ALA A 192 20.18 -9.62 1.06
N HIS A 193 18.95 -9.27 1.41
CA HIS A 193 18.65 -8.62 2.68
C HIS A 193 17.99 -9.53 3.72
N GLU A 194 17.45 -10.66 3.28
CA GLU A 194 16.76 -11.63 4.14
C GLU A 194 17.37 -13.03 4.03
N THR A 195 18.50 -13.15 3.35
CA THR A 195 19.08 -14.45 3.17
C THR A 195 19.70 -14.98 4.43
N SER A 196 19.65 -16.26 4.45
CA SER A 196 20.37 -17.26 5.20
C SER A 196 21.79 -16.93 5.68
N ALA A 197 22.41 -15.89 5.22
CA ALA A 197 23.59 -15.31 5.89
C ALA A 197 23.22 -14.70 7.23
N HIS A 198 21.95 -14.75 7.60
CA HIS A 198 21.37 -14.18 8.80
C HIS A 198 20.49 -15.18 9.57
N LEU A 199 20.45 -16.43 9.13
CA LEU A 199 19.90 -17.56 9.88
C LEU A 199 21.02 -18.36 10.50
#